data_3164e473a9abb4eac114ce3db5da83d6
#
_entry.id   3164e473a9abb4eac114ce3db5da83d6
#
_cell.length_a   1.000
_cell.length_b   1.000
_cell.length_c   1.000
_cell.angle_alpha   90.00
_cell.angle_beta   90.00
_cell.angle_gamma   90.00
#
_symmetry.space_group_name_H-M   'P 1'
#
loop_
_entity.id
_entity.type
_entity.pdbx_description
1 polymer ?
#
loop_
_entity_poly.entity_id
_entity_poly.type
_entity_poly.pdbx_seq_one_letter_code
_entity_poly.pdbx_strand_id
1 'polypeptide(L)'
;MIRAAGPADVPVLHALIRELAQYEKLEDQHVGTQEALGEHLFGARRYCEALVASSAGADAHTNGRVVGFALFFHNYSTFLARPGLYLEDLFVLPAERRHGYGRELLRALARIAVERGCGRFEWSVLHWNEPAIRFYRALGATPLDEWGLFRLTGAALAALADEA
;
A
#
# COMPACT_ATOMS: atom_id res chain seq x y z
N MET A 1 4.57 -8.30 -14.54
CA MET A 1 3.86 -9.40 -13.83
C MET A 1 3.54 -8.95 -12.40
N ILE A 2 2.33 -9.26 -11.88
CA ILE A 2 1.95 -8.99 -10.48
C ILE A 2 1.90 -10.32 -9.73
N ARG A 3 2.46 -10.35 -8.51
CA ARG A 3 2.42 -11.52 -7.61
C ARG A 3 2.40 -11.08 -6.15
N ALA A 4 2.02 -11.98 -5.27
CA ALA A 4 2.22 -11.78 -3.83
C ALA A 4 3.71 -11.63 -3.51
N ALA A 5 4.02 -10.75 -2.57
CA ALA A 5 5.37 -10.63 -2.05
C ALA A 5 5.75 -11.86 -1.21
N GLY A 6 7.01 -12.22 -1.22
CA GLY A 6 7.60 -13.23 -0.35
C GLY A 6 8.68 -12.66 0.56
N PRO A 7 9.20 -13.43 1.52
CA PRO A 7 10.25 -12.93 2.43
C PRO A 7 11.50 -12.39 1.71
N ALA A 8 11.84 -12.94 0.56
CA ALA A 8 12.97 -12.45 -0.25
C ALA A 8 12.75 -11.05 -0.86
N ASP A 9 11.50 -10.58 -0.91
CA ASP A 9 11.17 -9.25 -1.43
C ASP A 9 11.33 -8.14 -0.38
N VAL A 10 11.50 -8.45 0.90
CA VAL A 10 11.56 -7.46 1.98
C VAL A 10 12.60 -6.36 1.72
N PRO A 11 13.83 -6.66 1.29
CA PRO A 11 14.82 -5.62 0.99
C PRO A 11 14.37 -4.64 -0.10
N VAL A 12 13.79 -5.15 -1.18
CA VAL A 12 13.32 -4.30 -2.29
C VAL A 12 12.05 -3.54 -1.92
N LEU A 13 11.14 -4.13 -1.14
CA LEU A 13 9.97 -3.43 -0.61
C LEU A 13 10.39 -2.25 0.26
N HIS A 14 11.31 -2.47 1.22
CA HIS A 14 11.82 -1.41 2.09
C HIS A 14 12.50 -0.27 1.28
N ALA A 15 13.26 -0.62 0.23
CA ALA A 15 13.85 0.37 -0.66
C ALA A 15 12.79 1.18 -1.42
N LEU A 16 11.74 0.53 -1.94
CA LEU A 16 10.64 1.21 -2.65
C LEU A 16 9.79 2.09 -1.72
N ILE A 17 9.58 1.68 -0.46
CA ILE A 17 8.89 2.51 0.55
C ILE A 17 9.70 3.78 0.82
N ARG A 18 11.03 3.68 0.91
CA ARG A 18 11.90 4.86 1.07
C ARG A 18 11.80 5.80 -0.14
N GLU A 19 11.76 5.26 -1.37
CA GLU A 19 11.57 6.09 -2.56
C GLU A 19 10.17 6.72 -2.61
N LEU A 20 9.14 6.06 -2.10
CA LEU A 20 7.82 6.65 -1.92
C LEU A 20 7.88 7.82 -0.92
N ALA A 21 8.51 7.64 0.23
CA ALA A 21 8.69 8.70 1.23
C ALA A 21 9.39 9.93 0.62
N GLN A 22 10.42 9.72 -0.22
CA GLN A 22 11.08 10.79 -0.96
C GLN A 22 10.13 11.48 -1.94
N TYR A 23 9.36 10.72 -2.70
CA TYR A 23 8.38 11.26 -3.63
C TYR A 23 7.32 12.11 -2.92
N GLU A 24 6.91 11.71 -1.74
CA GLU A 24 5.92 12.41 -0.91
C GLU A 24 6.52 13.52 -0.05
N LYS A 25 7.85 13.68 -0.02
CA LYS A 25 8.60 14.64 0.81
C LYS A 25 8.41 14.40 2.32
N LEU A 26 8.38 13.14 2.70
CA LEU A 26 8.15 12.63 4.04
C LEU A 26 9.31 11.74 4.53
N GLU A 27 10.53 11.94 4.00
CA GLU A 27 11.71 11.12 4.34
C GLU A 27 11.97 11.07 5.83
N ASP A 28 11.78 12.19 6.53
CA ASP A 28 11.98 12.29 7.99
C ASP A 28 11.01 11.42 8.79
N GLN A 29 9.89 11.02 8.19
CA GLN A 29 8.91 10.14 8.81
C GLN A 29 9.21 8.65 8.57
N HIS A 30 10.09 8.33 7.62
CA HIS A 30 10.48 6.96 7.30
C HIS A 30 11.53 6.44 8.28
N VAL A 31 11.08 6.00 9.46
CA VAL A 31 11.92 5.44 10.54
C VAL A 31 11.80 3.92 10.66
N GLY A 32 10.94 3.30 9.86
CA GLY A 32 10.72 1.85 9.86
C GLY A 32 11.95 1.09 9.36
N THR A 33 12.27 -0.05 9.99
CA THR A 33 13.40 -0.89 9.59
C THR A 33 12.96 -2.03 8.67
N GLN A 34 13.90 -2.57 7.90
CA GLN A 34 13.67 -3.73 7.05
C GLN A 34 13.23 -4.95 7.86
N GLU A 35 13.82 -5.16 9.04
CA GLU A 35 13.52 -6.26 9.95
C GLU A 35 12.08 -6.17 10.46
N ALA A 36 11.65 -4.99 10.91
CA ALA A 36 10.27 -4.76 11.36
C ALA A 36 9.27 -4.97 10.23
N LEU A 37 9.56 -4.48 9.02
CA LEU A 37 8.72 -4.72 7.85
C LEU A 37 8.58 -6.22 7.55
N GLY A 38 9.69 -6.96 7.61
CA GLY A 38 9.71 -8.41 7.40
C GLY A 38 8.87 -9.16 8.44
N GLU A 39 9.00 -8.80 9.72
CA GLU A 39 8.21 -9.40 10.80
C GLU A 39 6.71 -9.12 10.63
N HIS A 40 6.34 -7.90 10.26
CA HIS A 40 4.93 -7.53 10.08
C HIS A 40 4.27 -8.13 8.83
N LEU A 41 5.05 -8.45 7.81
CA LEU A 41 4.56 -9.11 6.60
C LEU A 41 4.53 -10.64 6.73
N PHE A 42 5.55 -11.24 7.37
CA PHE A 42 5.79 -12.69 7.28
C PHE A 42 5.98 -13.39 8.63
N GLY A 43 6.13 -12.64 9.72
CA GLY A 43 6.32 -13.19 11.06
C GLY A 43 5.05 -13.81 11.66
N ALA A 44 5.12 -14.10 12.96
CA ALA A 44 4.03 -14.77 13.67
C ALA A 44 2.75 -13.92 13.75
N ARG A 45 2.90 -12.61 13.85
CA ARG A 45 1.77 -11.66 13.86
C ARG A 45 1.86 -10.73 12.65
N ARG A 46 1.07 -11.04 11.64
CA ARG A 46 1.01 -10.24 10.42
C ARG A 46 0.04 -9.08 10.58
N TYR A 47 0.47 -7.90 10.18
CA TYR A 47 -0.35 -6.68 10.19
C TYR A 47 -0.77 -6.24 8.80
N CYS A 48 -0.01 -6.65 7.78
CA CYS A 48 -0.25 -6.27 6.40
C CYS A 48 0.21 -7.37 5.42
N GLU A 49 -0.18 -7.20 4.18
CA GLU A 49 0.20 -8.01 3.03
C GLU A 49 0.75 -7.11 1.93
N ALA A 50 1.51 -7.66 1.00
CA ALA A 50 2.01 -6.90 -0.12
C ALA A 50 1.93 -7.66 -1.44
N LEU A 51 1.71 -6.92 -2.52
CA LEU A 51 1.91 -7.35 -3.89
C LEU A 51 3.11 -6.63 -4.47
N VAL A 52 3.84 -7.29 -5.35
CA VAL A 52 4.92 -6.68 -6.12
C VAL A 52 4.64 -6.74 -7.62
N ALA A 53 5.05 -5.69 -8.31
CA ALA A 53 5.06 -5.60 -9.76
C ALA A 53 6.50 -5.80 -10.25
N SER A 54 6.70 -6.79 -11.13
CA SER A 54 8.00 -7.01 -11.77
C SER A 54 7.93 -6.60 -13.24
N SER A 55 8.99 -5.94 -13.73
CA SER A 55 9.19 -5.71 -15.15
C SER A 55 9.34 -7.04 -15.90
N ALA A 56 9.14 -7.03 -17.21
CA ALA A 56 9.50 -8.18 -18.03
C ALA A 56 11.00 -8.45 -17.89
N GLY A 57 11.39 -9.69 -17.57
CA GLY A 57 12.78 -10.10 -17.61
C GLY A 57 13.32 -10.07 -19.03
N ALA A 58 14.62 -9.89 -19.20
CA ALA A 58 15.26 -9.98 -20.51
C ALA A 58 15.14 -11.38 -21.14
N ASP A 59 14.93 -12.41 -20.31
CA ASP A 59 14.71 -13.80 -20.71
C ASP A 59 13.50 -14.39 -19.97
N ALA A 60 12.84 -15.36 -20.59
CA ALA A 60 11.66 -16.04 -20.05
C ALA A 60 11.88 -16.78 -18.71
N HIS A 61 13.13 -16.90 -18.26
CA HIS A 61 13.55 -17.58 -17.04
C HIS A 61 14.04 -16.64 -15.92
N THR A 62 14.14 -15.34 -16.16
CA THR A 62 14.49 -14.36 -15.13
C THR A 62 13.21 -13.72 -14.60
N ASN A 63 12.94 -13.90 -13.31
CA ASN A 63 11.99 -13.04 -12.61
C ASN A 63 12.46 -11.60 -12.77
N GLY A 64 11.74 -10.79 -13.55
CA GLY A 64 12.14 -9.41 -13.81
C GLY A 64 12.34 -8.62 -12.51
N ARG A 65 13.05 -7.49 -12.59
CA ARG A 65 13.27 -6.60 -11.45
C ARG A 65 11.94 -6.12 -10.88
N VAL A 66 11.78 -6.14 -9.56
CA VAL A 66 10.64 -5.52 -8.90
C VAL A 66 10.71 -4.00 -9.11
N VAL A 67 9.63 -3.43 -9.65
CA VAL A 67 9.55 -2.03 -10.08
C VAL A 67 8.41 -1.26 -9.42
N GLY A 68 7.62 -1.93 -8.59
CA GLY A 68 6.53 -1.32 -7.85
C GLY A 68 5.92 -2.29 -6.86
N PHE A 69 5.11 -1.76 -5.96
CA PHE A 69 4.43 -2.55 -4.94
C PHE A 69 3.08 -1.94 -4.57
N ALA A 70 2.26 -2.75 -3.91
CA ALA A 70 1.10 -2.31 -3.15
C ALA A 70 1.12 -3.02 -1.79
N LEU A 71 1.02 -2.26 -0.70
CA LEU A 71 0.92 -2.75 0.67
C LEU A 71 -0.48 -2.50 1.18
N PHE A 72 -1.12 -3.51 1.78
CA PHE A 72 -2.53 -3.45 2.15
C PHE A 72 -2.83 -4.28 3.39
N PHE A 73 -3.97 -3.99 4.00
CA PHE A 73 -4.51 -4.73 5.14
C PHE A 73 -6.04 -4.66 5.14
N HIS A 74 -6.69 -5.30 6.12
CA HIS A 74 -8.14 -5.24 6.25
C HIS A 74 -8.55 -4.25 7.33
N ASN A 75 -9.45 -3.33 6.98
CA ASN A 75 -10.27 -2.61 7.93
C ASN A 75 -11.66 -3.29 8.05
N TYR A 76 -12.59 -2.69 8.75
CA TYR A 76 -13.91 -3.27 8.94
C TYR A 76 -15.02 -2.21 8.83
N SER A 77 -16.08 -2.54 8.13
CA SER A 77 -17.30 -1.72 8.08
C SER A 77 -18.36 -2.28 9.01
N THR A 78 -18.62 -1.60 10.11
CA THR A 78 -19.69 -1.97 11.04
C THR A 78 -21.07 -1.87 10.41
N PHE A 79 -21.28 -0.90 9.51
CA PHE A 79 -22.56 -0.71 8.82
C PHE A 79 -22.87 -1.81 7.81
N LEU A 80 -21.84 -2.34 7.14
CA LEU A 80 -21.99 -3.44 6.19
C LEU A 80 -21.81 -4.82 6.84
N ALA A 81 -21.33 -4.86 8.10
CA ALA A 81 -20.86 -6.08 8.78
C ALA A 81 -19.90 -6.93 7.91
N ARG A 82 -18.97 -6.26 7.24
CA ARG A 82 -18.01 -6.86 6.30
C ARG A 82 -16.62 -6.28 6.46
N PRO A 83 -15.56 -7.08 6.15
CA PRO A 83 -14.24 -6.52 6.00
C PRO A 83 -14.20 -5.49 4.86
N GLY A 84 -13.29 -4.54 4.96
CA GLY A 84 -12.85 -3.71 3.87
C GLY A 84 -11.40 -4.04 3.52
N LEU A 85 -10.99 -3.81 2.30
CA LEU A 85 -9.58 -3.80 1.93
C LEU A 85 -9.09 -2.36 2.01
N TYR A 86 -8.00 -2.12 2.74
CA TYR A 86 -7.36 -0.82 2.82
C TYR A 86 -5.97 -0.90 2.20
N LEU A 87 -5.74 -0.09 1.16
CA LEU A 87 -4.44 0.07 0.54
C LEU A 87 -3.70 1.17 1.28
N GLU A 88 -2.60 0.80 1.95
CA GLU A 88 -1.73 1.78 2.64
C GLU A 88 -0.88 2.51 1.62
N ASP A 89 -0.13 1.75 0.81
CA ASP A 89 0.81 2.32 -0.17
C ASP A 89 0.66 1.68 -1.55
N LEU A 90 0.72 2.52 -2.59
CA LEU A 90 0.88 2.14 -3.98
C LEU A 90 2.01 2.95 -4.61
N PHE A 91 3.06 2.28 -5.01
CA PHE A 91 4.19 2.95 -5.65
C PHE A 91 4.71 2.17 -6.85
N VAL A 92 5.05 2.91 -7.90
CA VAL A 92 5.77 2.42 -9.07
C VAL A 92 6.91 3.39 -9.35
N LEU A 93 8.11 2.86 -9.56
CA LEU A 93 9.29 3.64 -9.89
C LEU A 93 8.98 4.64 -10.99
N PRO A 94 9.40 5.92 -10.88
CA PRO A 94 9.07 6.95 -11.87
C PRO A 94 9.41 6.57 -13.31
N ALA A 95 10.55 5.92 -13.53
CA ALA A 95 11.00 5.45 -14.84
C ALA A 95 10.11 4.34 -15.43
N GLU A 96 9.37 3.63 -14.57
CA GLU A 96 8.53 2.49 -14.94
C GLU A 96 7.03 2.85 -14.97
N ARG A 97 6.69 4.11 -14.74
CA ARG A 97 5.30 4.59 -14.82
C ARG A 97 4.83 4.57 -16.28
N ARG A 98 3.50 4.59 -16.45
CA ARG A 98 2.81 4.51 -17.76
C ARG A 98 2.93 3.18 -18.49
N HIS A 99 3.56 2.16 -17.90
CA HIS A 99 3.55 0.77 -18.40
C HIS A 99 2.39 -0.08 -17.83
N GLY A 100 1.43 0.54 -17.12
CA GLY A 100 0.24 -0.16 -16.61
C GLY A 100 0.39 -0.81 -15.24
N TYR A 101 1.58 -0.86 -14.64
CA TYR A 101 1.83 -1.57 -13.36
C TYR A 101 0.92 -1.12 -12.21
N GLY A 102 0.70 0.18 -12.04
CA GLY A 102 -0.20 0.69 -10.99
C GLY A 102 -1.64 0.20 -11.18
N ARG A 103 -2.13 0.18 -12.43
CA ARG A 103 -3.46 -0.35 -12.74
C ARG A 103 -3.55 -1.85 -12.48
N GLU A 104 -2.53 -2.62 -12.83
CA GLU A 104 -2.51 -4.06 -12.60
C GLU A 104 -2.45 -4.40 -11.10
N LEU A 105 -1.69 -3.64 -10.29
CA LEU A 105 -1.68 -3.77 -8.84
C LEU A 105 -3.07 -3.51 -8.25
N LEU A 106 -3.74 -2.42 -8.62
CA LEU A 106 -5.10 -2.12 -8.15
C LEU A 106 -6.13 -3.17 -8.62
N ARG A 107 -6.01 -3.69 -9.84
CA ARG A 107 -6.87 -4.79 -10.33
C ARG A 107 -6.67 -6.07 -9.52
N ALA A 108 -5.43 -6.39 -9.17
CA ALA A 108 -5.14 -7.56 -8.32
C ALA A 108 -5.73 -7.38 -6.91
N LEU A 109 -5.60 -6.19 -6.31
CA LEU A 109 -6.22 -5.88 -5.02
C LEU A 109 -7.75 -5.91 -5.09
N ALA A 110 -8.36 -5.39 -6.15
CA ALA A 110 -9.81 -5.46 -6.34
C ALA A 110 -10.31 -6.91 -6.43
N ARG A 111 -9.57 -7.81 -7.09
CA ARG A 111 -9.88 -9.24 -7.11
C ARG A 111 -9.79 -9.84 -5.70
N ILE A 112 -8.73 -9.57 -4.96
CA ILE A 112 -8.57 -10.00 -3.56
C ILE A 112 -9.75 -9.50 -2.71
N ALA A 113 -10.13 -8.23 -2.86
CA ALA A 113 -11.27 -7.66 -2.13
C ALA A 113 -12.57 -8.41 -2.42
N VAL A 114 -12.85 -8.70 -3.70
CA VAL A 114 -14.05 -9.47 -4.10
C VAL A 114 -14.00 -10.90 -3.59
N GLU A 115 -12.87 -11.60 -3.77
CA GLU A 115 -12.67 -12.99 -3.33
C GLU A 115 -12.81 -13.15 -1.80
N ARG A 116 -12.37 -12.12 -1.03
CA ARG A 116 -12.48 -12.10 0.43
C ARG A 116 -13.82 -11.54 0.95
N GLY A 117 -14.76 -11.21 0.07
CA GLY A 117 -16.08 -10.68 0.44
C GLY A 117 -16.04 -9.29 1.07
N CYS A 118 -15.00 -8.50 0.78
CA CYS A 118 -14.89 -7.13 1.26
C CYS A 118 -16.05 -6.26 0.74
N GLY A 119 -16.62 -5.44 1.63
CA GLY A 119 -17.71 -4.53 1.28
C GLY A 119 -17.23 -3.22 0.64
N ARG A 120 -15.92 -2.93 0.72
CA ARG A 120 -15.30 -1.71 0.19
C ARG A 120 -13.80 -1.91 -0.03
N PHE A 121 -13.24 -1.08 -0.89
CA PHE A 121 -11.81 -0.97 -1.14
C PHE A 121 -11.43 0.50 -1.06
N GLU A 122 -10.56 0.88 -0.13
CA GLU A 122 -10.29 2.26 0.26
C GLU A 122 -8.79 2.53 0.34
N TRP A 123 -8.43 3.81 0.17
CA TRP A 123 -7.07 4.33 0.35
C TRP A 123 -7.12 5.83 0.60
N SER A 124 -6.00 6.38 1.07
CA SER A 124 -5.79 7.82 1.17
C SER A 124 -4.86 8.31 0.06
N VAL A 125 -4.95 9.58 -0.28
CA VAL A 125 -4.06 10.24 -1.23
C VAL A 125 -3.80 11.67 -0.77
N LEU A 126 -2.56 12.11 -0.90
CA LEU A 126 -2.19 13.49 -0.58
C LEU A 126 -2.90 14.45 -1.55
N HIS A 127 -3.52 15.51 -1.03
CA HIS A 127 -4.33 16.45 -1.82
C HIS A 127 -3.57 17.09 -2.98
N TRP A 128 -2.25 17.27 -2.86
CA TRP A 128 -1.41 17.82 -3.92
C TRP A 128 -1.07 16.80 -5.03
N ASN A 129 -1.31 15.50 -4.80
CA ASN A 129 -0.94 14.44 -5.75
C ASN A 129 -1.98 14.29 -6.87
N GLU A 130 -2.16 15.36 -7.63
CA GLU A 130 -3.09 15.43 -8.76
C GLU A 130 -2.95 14.28 -9.79
N PRO A 131 -1.73 13.81 -10.13
CA PRO A 131 -1.60 12.67 -11.03
C PRO A 131 -2.25 11.39 -10.49
N ALA A 132 -2.11 11.10 -9.19
CA ALA A 132 -2.72 9.95 -8.55
C ALA A 132 -4.24 10.13 -8.43
N ILE A 133 -4.71 11.32 -8.04
CA ILE A 133 -6.16 11.63 -7.93
C ILE A 133 -6.86 11.42 -9.28
N ARG A 134 -6.30 11.95 -10.38
CA ARG A 134 -6.84 11.72 -11.73
C ARG A 134 -6.85 10.24 -12.11
N PHE A 135 -5.80 9.51 -11.77
CA PHE A 135 -5.69 8.08 -12.02
C PHE A 135 -6.80 7.30 -11.28
N TYR A 136 -7.03 7.57 -10.01
CA TYR A 136 -8.06 6.90 -9.20
C TYR A 136 -9.47 7.24 -9.70
N ARG A 137 -9.76 8.50 -10.01
CA ARG A 137 -11.05 8.90 -10.61
C ARG A 137 -11.32 8.19 -11.94
N ALA A 138 -10.30 8.01 -12.78
CA ALA A 138 -10.42 7.27 -14.04
C ALA A 138 -10.70 5.76 -13.86
N LEU A 139 -10.51 5.23 -12.65
CA LEU A 139 -10.89 3.86 -12.27
C LEU A 139 -12.30 3.78 -11.65
N GLY A 140 -13.00 4.92 -11.49
CA GLY A 140 -14.33 5.00 -10.89
C GLY A 140 -14.32 5.20 -9.37
N ALA A 141 -13.15 5.48 -8.75
CA ALA A 141 -13.09 5.81 -7.33
C ALA A 141 -13.64 7.22 -7.08
N THR A 142 -14.40 7.36 -6.01
CA THR A 142 -14.98 8.62 -5.55
C THR A 142 -14.31 9.08 -4.25
N PRO A 143 -13.92 10.36 -4.12
CA PRO A 143 -13.38 10.87 -2.86
C PRO A 143 -14.49 10.90 -1.79
N LEU A 144 -14.08 10.76 -0.54
CA LEU A 144 -14.96 10.90 0.63
C LEU A 144 -14.66 12.23 1.32
N ASP A 145 -15.04 13.34 0.68
CA ASP A 145 -14.70 14.70 1.10
C ASP A 145 -15.35 15.10 2.44
N GLU A 146 -16.38 14.35 2.89
CA GLU A 146 -17.08 14.58 4.16
C GLU A 146 -16.34 14.00 5.38
N TRP A 147 -15.28 13.20 5.17
CA TRP A 147 -14.55 12.53 6.25
C TRP A 147 -13.17 13.15 6.45
N GLY A 148 -12.86 13.50 7.71
CA GLY A 148 -11.54 13.93 8.12
C GLY A 148 -10.74 12.77 8.75
N LEU A 149 -9.47 12.63 8.41
CA LEU A 149 -8.57 11.69 9.07
C LEU A 149 -7.99 12.33 10.34
N PHE A 150 -8.16 11.68 11.50
CA PHE A 150 -7.52 12.05 12.75
C PHE A 150 -6.43 11.06 13.11
N ARG A 151 -5.34 11.55 13.70
CA ARG A 151 -4.18 10.72 14.07
C ARG A 151 -3.63 11.17 15.43
N LEU A 152 -3.39 10.20 16.31
CA LEU A 152 -2.62 10.36 17.53
C LEU A 152 -1.30 9.59 17.39
N THR A 153 -0.18 10.22 17.71
CA THR A 153 1.15 9.62 17.65
C THR A 153 2.03 10.09 18.81
N GLY A 154 3.11 9.36 19.07
CA GLY A 154 4.13 9.77 20.03
C GLY A 154 3.59 10.06 21.42
N ALA A 155 3.99 11.19 21.99
CA ALA A 155 3.64 11.57 23.37
C ALA A 155 2.12 11.73 23.59
N ALA A 156 1.37 12.22 22.58
CA ALA A 156 -0.08 12.38 22.72
C ALA A 156 -0.81 11.03 22.81
N LEU A 157 -0.33 10.02 22.05
CA LEU A 157 -0.85 8.66 22.13
C LEU A 157 -0.55 8.02 23.50
N ALA A 158 0.67 8.18 23.99
CA ALA A 158 1.07 7.65 25.29
C ALA A 158 0.27 8.31 26.43
N ALA A 159 0.14 9.64 26.42
CA ALA A 159 -0.61 10.36 27.43
C ALA A 159 -2.07 9.91 27.52
N LEU A 160 -2.75 9.72 26.38
CA LEU A 160 -4.12 9.22 26.36
C LEU A 160 -4.24 7.79 26.93
N ALA A 161 -3.24 6.95 26.71
CA ALA A 161 -3.22 5.58 27.24
C ALA A 161 -3.02 5.52 28.76
N ASP A 162 -2.38 6.54 29.34
CA ASP A 162 -2.07 6.64 30.77
C ASP A 162 -3.13 7.44 31.58
N GLU A 163 -4.14 8.01 30.90
CA GLU A 163 -5.28 8.65 31.58
C GLU A 163 -6.11 7.60 32.32
N ALA A 164 -6.25 7.78 33.65
CA ALA A 164 -6.95 6.85 34.55
C ALA A 164 -8.47 7.11 34.60
#